data_315d8f33e0959b871148e0e78c2596eb
#
_entry.id   315d8f33e0959b871148e0e78c2596eb
#
_cell.length_a   1.000
_cell.length_b   1.000
_cell.length_c   1.000
_cell.angle_alpha   90.00
_cell.angle_beta   90.00
_cell.angle_gamma   90.00
#
_symmetry.space_group_name_H-M   'P 1'
#
loop_
_entity.id
_entity.type
_entity.pdbx_description
1 polymer ?
#
loop_
_entity_poly.entity_id
_entity_poly.type
_entity_poly.pdbx_seq_one_letter_code
_entity_poly.pdbx_strand_id
1 'polypeptide(L)'
;MRMAVFGSTGGNGRLILDEAVRRGHEVTAFARRVGALAEVTGLAAVVEGDGRDRADADKAVAGQHAVIMTVSGRGEPGVAPAIARALVTAMAAHDVSRLVATSSYGMVATRPYVLASVVRRVFRTAFADQHAADQVIEASDLDWTILRGTRLTPRPASHPPRLGTELFTTGPYSLARAAYATSLVDLAENGTHVRQVVNITG
;
A
#
# COMPACT_ATOMS: atom_id res chain seq x y z
N MET A 1 -0.74 5.98 -17.29
CA MET A 1 0.68 5.84 -16.88
C MET A 1 1.01 4.38 -16.61
N ARG A 2 2.30 4.00 -16.52
CA ARG A 2 2.72 2.65 -16.11
C ARG A 2 2.84 2.58 -14.59
N MET A 3 2.22 1.54 -13.97
CA MET A 3 2.22 1.34 -12.52
C MET A 3 2.56 -0.11 -12.15
N ALA A 4 3.45 -0.32 -11.18
CA ALA A 4 3.63 -1.64 -10.58
C ALA A 4 2.88 -1.74 -9.24
N VAL A 5 2.23 -2.89 -8.98
CA VAL A 5 1.49 -3.14 -7.74
C VAL A 5 2.08 -4.35 -7.02
N PHE A 6 2.71 -4.11 -5.89
CA PHE A 6 3.23 -5.12 -4.97
C PHE A 6 2.17 -5.48 -3.92
N GLY A 7 1.93 -6.78 -3.71
CA GLY A 7 0.82 -7.28 -2.89
C GLY A 7 -0.49 -7.42 -3.66
N SER A 8 -0.42 -7.52 -4.98
CA SER A 8 -1.51 -7.58 -5.96
C SER A 8 -2.56 -8.68 -5.69
N THR A 9 -2.18 -9.80 -5.07
CA THR A 9 -3.09 -10.92 -4.74
C THR A 9 -3.91 -10.71 -3.48
N GLY A 10 -3.62 -9.68 -2.69
CA GLY A 10 -4.35 -9.34 -1.48
C GLY A 10 -5.69 -8.65 -1.78
N GLY A 11 -6.57 -8.57 -0.76
CA GLY A 11 -7.88 -7.93 -0.94
C GLY A 11 -7.83 -6.45 -1.32
N ASN A 12 -6.79 -5.70 -0.89
CA ASN A 12 -6.56 -4.34 -1.36
C ASN A 12 -5.93 -4.34 -2.76
N GLY A 13 -4.92 -5.23 -2.97
CA GLY A 13 -4.20 -5.31 -4.23
C GLY A 13 -5.12 -5.54 -5.42
N ARG A 14 -6.07 -6.47 -5.32
CA ARG A 14 -7.05 -6.72 -6.39
C ARG A 14 -7.87 -5.48 -6.72
N LEU A 15 -8.38 -4.78 -5.72
CA LEU A 15 -9.14 -3.55 -5.94
C LEU A 15 -8.29 -2.41 -6.52
N ILE A 16 -7.00 -2.35 -6.18
CA ILE A 16 -6.06 -1.40 -6.78
C ILE A 16 -5.82 -1.75 -8.25
N LEU A 17 -5.63 -3.03 -8.58
CA LEU A 17 -5.49 -3.48 -9.97
C LEU A 17 -6.73 -3.12 -10.79
N ASP A 18 -7.93 -3.49 -10.30
CA ASP A 18 -9.20 -3.20 -10.96
C ASP A 18 -9.39 -1.70 -11.21
N GLU A 19 -9.11 -0.88 -10.21
CA GLU A 19 -9.27 0.58 -10.31
C GLU A 19 -8.25 1.20 -11.28
N ALA A 20 -6.99 0.79 -11.21
CA ALA A 20 -5.95 1.32 -12.09
C ALA A 20 -6.20 0.91 -13.58
N VAL A 21 -6.59 -0.33 -13.82
CA VAL A 21 -6.98 -0.80 -15.17
C VAL A 21 -8.21 -0.04 -15.68
N ARG A 22 -9.24 0.12 -14.84
CA ARG A 22 -10.46 0.88 -15.18
C ARG A 22 -10.16 2.32 -15.60
N ARG A 23 -9.10 2.93 -15.04
CA ARG A 23 -8.64 4.28 -15.42
C ARG A 23 -7.74 4.30 -16.65
N GLY A 24 -7.46 3.17 -17.28
CA GLY A 24 -6.64 3.08 -18.47
C GLY A 24 -5.13 3.14 -18.22
N HIS A 25 -4.69 2.76 -17.01
CA HIS A 25 -3.26 2.61 -16.73
C HIS A 25 -2.72 1.29 -17.27
N GLU A 26 -1.45 1.28 -17.63
CA GLU A 26 -0.69 0.07 -17.91
C GLU A 26 -0.18 -0.50 -16.58
N VAL A 27 -0.83 -1.58 -16.12
CA VAL A 27 -0.62 -2.12 -14.78
C VAL A 27 0.22 -3.38 -14.81
N THR A 28 1.35 -3.37 -14.12
CA THR A 28 2.18 -4.54 -13.83
C THR A 28 1.85 -5.07 -12.44
N ALA A 29 1.31 -6.28 -12.37
CA ALA A 29 1.02 -6.94 -11.10
C ALA A 29 2.22 -7.79 -10.66
N PHE A 30 2.72 -7.59 -9.43
CA PHE A 30 3.76 -8.43 -8.85
C PHE A 30 3.16 -9.44 -7.87
N ALA A 31 3.45 -10.73 -8.07
CA ALA A 31 2.89 -11.81 -7.27
C ALA A 31 3.87 -12.97 -7.08
N ARG A 32 3.80 -13.64 -5.92
CA ARG A 32 4.56 -14.87 -5.67
C ARG A 32 4.04 -16.09 -6.45
N ARG A 33 2.85 -16.02 -6.99
CA ARG A 33 2.19 -17.08 -7.79
C ARG A 33 1.28 -16.41 -8.81
N VAL A 34 1.62 -16.50 -10.07
CA VAL A 34 0.86 -15.88 -11.18
C VAL A 34 -0.58 -16.40 -11.25
N GLY A 35 -0.80 -17.68 -11.03
CA GLY A 35 -2.14 -18.28 -11.05
C GLY A 35 -3.16 -17.63 -10.08
N ALA A 36 -2.68 -16.95 -9.05
CA ALA A 36 -3.56 -16.22 -8.15
C ALA A 36 -4.21 -14.97 -8.79
N LEU A 37 -3.75 -14.56 -9.97
CA LEU A 37 -4.25 -13.41 -10.74
C LEU A 37 -4.91 -13.81 -12.06
N ALA A 38 -5.13 -15.09 -12.31
CA ALA A 38 -5.66 -15.60 -13.60
C ALA A 38 -7.02 -14.97 -14.00
N GLU A 39 -7.82 -14.54 -13.02
CA GLU A 39 -9.13 -13.91 -13.26
C GLU A 39 -9.05 -12.38 -13.43
N VAL A 40 -7.87 -11.77 -13.20
CA VAL A 40 -7.70 -10.33 -13.36
C VAL A 40 -7.37 -10.01 -14.80
N THR A 41 -8.25 -9.30 -15.46
CA THR A 41 -8.10 -8.92 -16.88
C THR A 41 -7.56 -7.51 -17.04
N GLY A 42 -7.00 -7.20 -18.21
CA GLY A 42 -6.54 -5.85 -18.55
C GLY A 42 -5.17 -5.48 -17.96
N LEU A 43 -4.45 -6.42 -17.33
CA LEU A 43 -3.07 -6.19 -16.89
C LEU A 43 -2.13 -6.12 -18.09
N ALA A 44 -1.19 -5.18 -18.05
CA ALA A 44 -0.11 -5.08 -19.04
C ALA A 44 0.92 -6.20 -18.85
N ALA A 45 1.21 -6.57 -17.61
CA ALA A 45 2.11 -7.66 -17.27
C ALA A 45 1.80 -8.26 -15.89
N VAL A 46 2.21 -9.51 -15.70
CA VAL A 46 2.28 -10.17 -14.39
C VAL A 46 3.71 -10.66 -14.19
N VAL A 47 4.36 -10.17 -13.14
CA VAL A 47 5.73 -10.58 -12.78
C VAL A 47 5.66 -11.50 -11.57
N GLU A 48 6.18 -12.72 -11.75
CA GLU A 48 6.32 -13.68 -10.66
C GLU A 48 7.65 -13.48 -9.95
N GLY A 49 7.62 -13.49 -8.61
CA GLY A 49 8.83 -13.37 -7.81
C GLY A 49 8.58 -13.24 -6.32
N ASP A 50 9.66 -13.25 -5.55
CA ASP A 50 9.65 -12.92 -4.14
C ASP A 50 9.99 -11.43 -3.97
N GLY A 51 9.07 -10.66 -3.41
CA GLY A 51 9.28 -9.23 -3.18
C GLY A 51 10.45 -8.88 -2.26
N ARG A 52 11.00 -9.87 -1.53
CA ARG A 52 12.22 -9.73 -0.72
C ARG A 52 13.50 -9.80 -1.57
N ASP A 53 13.38 -10.36 -2.77
CA ASP A 53 14.48 -10.46 -3.71
C ASP A 53 14.54 -9.20 -4.57
N ARG A 54 15.71 -8.54 -4.54
CA ARG A 54 15.97 -7.32 -5.31
C ARG A 54 15.83 -7.57 -6.82
N ALA A 55 16.38 -8.67 -7.34
CA ALA A 55 16.36 -8.95 -8.77
C ALA A 55 14.93 -9.20 -9.29
N ASP A 56 14.06 -9.76 -8.46
CA ASP A 56 12.64 -9.91 -8.80
C ASP A 56 11.91 -8.55 -8.74
N ALA A 57 12.23 -7.71 -7.76
CA ALA A 57 11.69 -6.36 -7.68
C ALA A 57 12.13 -5.50 -8.88
N ASP A 58 13.40 -5.59 -9.32
CA ASP A 58 13.93 -4.91 -10.50
C ASP A 58 13.09 -5.19 -11.75
N LYS A 59 12.69 -6.45 -11.98
CA LYS A 59 11.86 -6.85 -13.14
C LYS A 59 10.49 -6.16 -13.19
N ALA A 60 9.90 -5.92 -12.01
CA ALA A 60 8.58 -5.32 -11.92
C ALA A 60 8.62 -3.78 -11.95
N VAL A 61 9.73 -3.20 -11.45
CA VAL A 61 9.89 -1.75 -11.31
C VAL A 61 10.42 -1.10 -12.59
N ALA A 62 11.22 -1.82 -13.38
CA ALA A 62 11.84 -1.28 -14.59
C ALA A 62 10.81 -0.63 -15.53
N GLY A 63 11.05 0.64 -15.86
CA GLY A 63 10.21 1.42 -16.77
C GLY A 63 8.85 1.86 -16.21
N GLN A 64 8.59 1.69 -14.93
CA GLN A 64 7.36 2.20 -14.31
C GLN A 64 7.44 3.70 -14.03
N HIS A 65 6.27 4.33 -13.90
CA HIS A 65 6.17 5.74 -13.46
C HIS A 65 5.85 5.85 -11.96
N ALA A 66 5.18 4.85 -11.40
CA ALA A 66 4.86 4.78 -9.99
C ALA A 66 4.77 3.33 -9.51
N VAL A 67 4.95 3.14 -8.20
CA VAL A 67 4.77 1.86 -7.54
C VAL A 67 3.78 2.01 -6.39
N ILE A 68 2.85 1.06 -6.28
CA ILE A 68 1.96 0.94 -5.12
C ILE A 68 2.35 -0.31 -4.34
N MET A 69 2.76 -0.14 -3.08
CA MET A 69 3.09 -1.22 -2.17
C MET A 69 1.93 -1.46 -1.17
N THR A 70 1.23 -2.59 -1.33
CA THR A 70 0.15 -3.01 -0.42
C THR A 70 0.46 -4.38 0.20
N VAL A 71 1.61 -4.46 0.84
CA VAL A 71 2.13 -5.69 1.44
C VAL A 71 1.96 -5.65 2.96
N SER A 72 1.53 -6.78 3.52
CA SER A 72 1.60 -7.03 4.96
C SER A 72 2.28 -8.38 5.22
N GLY A 73 3.06 -8.49 6.28
CA GLY A 73 3.76 -9.71 6.66
C GLY A 73 2.84 -10.88 7.05
N ARG A 74 1.52 -10.68 7.10
CA ARG A 74 0.52 -11.67 7.54
C ARG A 74 0.88 -12.36 8.87
N GLY A 75 1.59 -11.61 9.75
CA GLY A 75 2.05 -12.12 11.04
C GLY A 75 3.45 -12.77 11.02
N GLU A 76 4.09 -12.87 9.85
CA GLU A 76 5.50 -13.27 9.72
C GLU A 76 6.39 -12.03 9.89
N PRO A 77 7.20 -11.94 10.95
CA PRO A 77 8.05 -10.79 11.21
C PRO A 77 9.13 -10.60 10.16
N GLY A 78 9.46 -9.36 9.84
CA GLY A 78 10.56 -9.00 8.93
C GLY A 78 10.20 -9.04 7.44
N VAL A 79 9.03 -9.52 7.07
CA VAL A 79 8.61 -9.62 5.64
C VAL A 79 8.36 -8.25 5.03
N ALA A 80 7.55 -7.42 5.66
CA ALA A 80 7.21 -6.11 5.10
C ALA A 80 8.44 -5.18 4.97
N PRO A 81 9.31 -5.03 5.98
CA PRO A 81 10.52 -4.22 5.83
C PRO A 81 11.55 -4.81 4.86
N ALA A 82 11.62 -6.15 4.69
CA ALA A 82 12.50 -6.75 3.69
C ALA A 82 12.03 -6.40 2.27
N ILE A 83 10.73 -6.48 2.01
CA ILE A 83 10.14 -6.07 0.73
C ILE A 83 10.33 -4.57 0.50
N ALA A 84 10.12 -3.73 1.51
CA ALA A 84 10.34 -2.30 1.40
C ALA A 84 11.79 -1.97 1.01
N ARG A 85 12.80 -2.63 1.63
CA ARG A 85 14.22 -2.45 1.28
C ARG A 85 14.53 -2.85 -0.15
N ALA A 86 14.09 -4.04 -0.58
CA ALA A 86 14.30 -4.50 -1.95
C ALA A 86 13.67 -3.54 -2.96
N LEU A 87 12.44 -3.09 -2.67
CA LEU A 87 11.69 -2.20 -3.53
C LEU A 87 12.32 -0.81 -3.63
N VAL A 88 12.68 -0.18 -2.51
CA VAL A 88 13.35 1.14 -2.50
C VAL A 88 14.65 1.08 -3.29
N THR A 89 15.44 0.01 -3.11
CA THR A 89 16.70 -0.17 -3.85
C THR A 89 16.47 -0.38 -5.34
N ALA A 90 15.44 -1.16 -5.72
CA ALA A 90 15.08 -1.37 -7.12
C ALA A 90 14.59 -0.07 -7.77
N MET A 91 13.72 0.68 -7.10
CA MET A 91 13.19 1.95 -7.60
C MET A 91 14.31 2.97 -7.86
N ALA A 92 15.25 3.10 -6.92
CA ALA A 92 16.40 3.98 -7.08
C ALA A 92 17.29 3.59 -8.28
N ALA A 93 17.46 2.28 -8.53
CA ALA A 93 18.28 1.79 -9.65
C ALA A 93 17.64 1.99 -11.03
N HIS A 94 16.32 2.15 -11.08
CA HIS A 94 15.55 2.32 -12.32
C HIS A 94 14.97 3.74 -12.49
N ASP A 95 15.42 4.72 -11.69
CA ASP A 95 14.96 6.11 -11.71
C ASP A 95 13.43 6.25 -11.54
N VAL A 96 12.83 5.36 -10.76
CA VAL A 96 11.40 5.40 -10.41
C VAL A 96 11.24 6.03 -9.04
N SER A 97 10.78 7.28 -8.97
CA SER A 97 10.71 8.02 -7.70
C SER A 97 9.39 7.83 -6.95
N ARG A 98 8.26 7.68 -7.64
CA ARG A 98 6.95 7.71 -7.01
C ARG A 98 6.57 6.40 -6.34
N LEU A 99 6.47 6.40 -4.99
CA LEU A 99 6.03 5.26 -4.16
C LEU A 99 4.80 5.64 -3.32
N VAL A 100 3.73 4.86 -3.43
CA VAL A 100 2.58 4.93 -2.51
C VAL A 100 2.48 3.63 -1.73
N ALA A 101 2.59 3.71 -0.41
CA ALA A 101 2.58 2.52 0.46
C ALA A 101 1.37 2.52 1.40
N THR A 102 0.81 1.34 1.62
CA THR A 102 -0.25 1.15 2.60
C THR A 102 0.31 0.98 4.00
N SER A 103 -0.36 1.58 4.98
CA SER A 103 -0.06 1.41 6.38
C SER A 103 -1.34 1.37 7.22
N SER A 104 -1.23 1.20 8.53
CA SER A 104 -2.38 1.05 9.42
C SER A 104 -2.52 2.22 10.38
N TYR A 105 -3.67 2.88 10.36
CA TYR A 105 -4.01 3.89 11.36
C TYR A 105 -4.07 3.31 12.79
N GLY A 106 -4.38 2.01 12.94
CA GLY A 106 -4.42 1.33 14.23
C GLY A 106 -3.12 1.38 15.04
N MET A 107 -1.98 1.59 14.37
CA MET A 107 -0.67 1.74 15.05
C MET A 107 -0.60 3.01 15.88
N VAL A 108 -1.21 4.08 15.40
CA VAL A 108 -1.14 5.43 15.99
C VAL A 108 -2.46 5.89 16.64
N ALA A 109 -3.52 5.12 16.47
CA ALA A 109 -4.84 5.45 17.03
C ALA A 109 -4.79 5.62 18.53
N THR A 110 -5.31 6.73 19.02
CA THR A 110 -5.42 7.03 20.46
C THR A 110 -6.86 6.89 20.97
N ARG A 111 -7.83 6.92 20.08
CA ARG A 111 -9.26 6.86 20.42
C ARG A 111 -10.01 5.79 19.61
N PRO A 112 -11.06 5.17 20.15
CA PRO A 112 -11.41 5.14 21.60
C PRO A 112 -10.31 4.41 22.39
N TYR A 113 -9.92 4.95 23.55
CA TYR A 113 -8.73 4.52 24.30
C TYR A 113 -8.65 3.00 24.55
N VAL A 114 -9.72 2.39 25.06
CA VAL A 114 -9.75 0.97 25.39
C VAL A 114 -9.59 0.14 24.12
N LEU A 115 -10.38 0.42 23.10
CA LEU A 115 -10.32 -0.31 21.82
C LEU A 115 -8.95 -0.16 21.15
N ALA A 116 -8.42 1.04 21.09
CA ALA A 116 -7.10 1.31 20.52
C ALA A 116 -5.99 0.53 21.23
N SER A 117 -6.05 0.45 22.57
CA SER A 117 -5.10 -0.31 23.37
C SER A 117 -5.19 -1.82 23.13
N VAL A 118 -6.40 -2.36 23.06
CA VAL A 118 -6.64 -3.78 22.74
C VAL A 118 -6.14 -4.10 21.33
N VAL A 119 -6.49 -3.29 20.33
CA VAL A 119 -6.05 -3.47 18.94
C VAL A 119 -4.51 -3.45 18.86
N ARG A 120 -3.84 -2.48 19.47
CA ARG A 120 -2.37 -2.44 19.47
C ARG A 120 -1.74 -3.66 20.14
N ARG A 121 -2.34 -4.17 21.22
CA ARG A 121 -1.83 -5.38 21.90
C ARG A 121 -1.99 -6.63 21.04
N VAL A 122 -3.17 -6.81 20.42
CA VAL A 122 -3.49 -7.98 19.59
C VAL A 122 -2.64 -8.00 18.32
N PHE A 123 -2.46 -6.86 17.66
CA PHE A 123 -1.73 -6.75 16.39
C PHE A 123 -0.29 -6.28 16.57
N ARG A 124 0.28 -6.38 17.78
CA ARG A 124 1.61 -5.84 18.11
C ARG A 124 2.70 -6.24 17.12
N THR A 125 2.78 -7.52 16.77
CA THR A 125 3.80 -8.04 15.84
C THR A 125 3.59 -7.49 14.42
N ALA A 126 2.35 -7.52 13.92
CA ALA A 126 2.03 -6.99 12.59
C ALA A 126 2.27 -5.47 12.51
N PHE A 127 1.97 -4.74 13.56
CA PHE A 127 2.21 -3.29 13.62
C PHE A 127 3.70 -2.95 13.72
N ALA A 128 4.49 -3.76 14.46
CA ALA A 128 5.94 -3.59 14.51
C ALA A 128 6.58 -3.83 13.14
N ASP A 129 6.15 -4.87 12.42
CA ASP A 129 6.61 -5.18 11.08
C ASP A 129 6.24 -4.07 10.08
N GLN A 130 5.00 -3.59 10.14
CA GLN A 130 4.55 -2.48 9.30
C GLN A 130 5.30 -1.18 9.61
N HIS A 131 5.51 -0.86 10.89
CA HIS A 131 6.27 0.32 11.30
C HIS A 131 7.72 0.26 10.80
N ALA A 132 8.36 -0.90 10.87
CA ALA A 132 9.70 -1.09 10.33
C ALA A 132 9.75 -0.91 8.79
N ALA A 133 8.69 -1.29 8.08
CA ALA A 133 8.57 -1.01 6.64
C ALA A 133 8.36 0.48 6.36
N ASP A 134 7.49 1.14 7.13
CA ASP A 134 7.28 2.60 7.03
C ASP A 134 8.62 3.34 7.23
N GLN A 135 9.43 2.98 8.24
CA GLN A 135 10.74 3.59 8.50
C GLN A 135 11.73 3.42 7.35
N VAL A 136 11.74 2.26 6.68
CA VAL A 136 12.59 2.04 5.49
C VAL A 136 12.19 2.99 4.36
N ILE A 137 10.88 3.18 4.14
CA ILE A 137 10.35 4.06 3.11
C ILE A 137 10.64 5.53 3.46
N GLU A 138 10.40 5.94 4.70
CA GLU A 138 10.62 7.30 5.19
C GLU A 138 12.10 7.72 5.10
N ALA A 139 13.02 6.77 5.27
CA ALA A 139 14.47 7.02 5.17
C ALA A 139 14.98 7.08 3.72
N SER A 140 14.14 6.80 2.73
CA SER A 140 14.52 6.84 1.31
C SER A 140 14.41 8.23 0.69
N ASP A 141 15.12 8.44 -0.43
CA ASP A 141 15.01 9.67 -1.22
C ASP A 141 13.84 9.68 -2.21
N LEU A 142 12.97 8.65 -2.17
CA LEU A 142 11.81 8.56 -3.06
C LEU A 142 10.76 9.64 -2.76
N ASP A 143 9.91 9.88 -3.75
CA ASP A 143 8.69 10.69 -3.63
C ASP A 143 7.58 9.81 -3.03
N TRP A 144 7.77 9.41 -1.78
CA TRP A 144 6.89 8.47 -1.12
C TRP A 144 5.65 9.15 -0.50
N THR A 145 4.57 8.39 -0.42
CA THR A 145 3.39 8.69 0.41
C THR A 145 2.99 7.42 1.16
N ILE A 146 2.86 7.49 2.48
CA ILE A 146 2.37 6.38 3.30
C ILE A 146 0.92 6.69 3.69
N LEU A 147 -0.03 5.86 3.23
CA LEU A 147 -1.45 6.02 3.52
C LEU A 147 -1.88 5.09 4.65
N ARG A 148 -2.18 5.65 5.81
CA ARG A 148 -2.65 4.94 7.01
C ARG A 148 -4.17 4.83 7.01
N GLY A 149 -4.69 3.67 6.61
CA GLY A 149 -6.13 3.40 6.62
C GLY A 149 -6.66 3.02 8.00
N THR A 150 -7.84 3.52 8.35
CA THR A 150 -8.63 2.99 9.46
C THR A 150 -9.13 1.57 9.13
N ARG A 151 -9.98 0.97 9.96
CA ARG A 151 -10.48 -0.40 9.74
C ARG A 151 -11.16 -0.53 8.37
N LEU A 152 -10.58 -1.30 7.47
CA LEU A 152 -11.14 -1.53 6.14
C LEU A 152 -12.32 -2.49 6.19
N THR A 153 -13.42 -2.12 5.51
CA THR A 153 -14.65 -2.91 5.43
C THR A 153 -15.00 -3.24 3.97
N PRO A 154 -15.70 -4.35 3.72
CA PRO A 154 -16.17 -4.67 2.37
C PRO A 154 -17.43 -3.86 1.96
N ARG A 155 -18.01 -3.10 2.87
CA ARG A 155 -19.20 -2.29 2.59
C ARG A 155 -18.86 -1.14 1.65
N PRO A 156 -19.79 -0.74 0.77
CA PRO A 156 -19.59 0.44 -0.05
C PRO A 156 -19.42 1.70 0.82
N ALA A 157 -18.74 2.69 0.27
CA ALA A 157 -18.60 3.99 0.93
C ALA A 157 -19.97 4.69 0.97
N SER A 158 -20.33 5.25 2.11
CA SER A 158 -21.52 6.10 2.26
C SER A 158 -21.21 7.58 2.03
N HIS A 159 -19.94 7.96 2.19
CA HIS A 159 -19.45 9.34 2.02
C HIS A 159 -18.06 9.29 1.42
N PRO A 160 -17.58 10.39 0.82
CA PRO A 160 -16.19 10.52 0.42
C PRO A 160 -15.24 10.33 1.62
N PRO A 161 -14.09 9.69 1.43
CA PRO A 161 -13.12 9.52 2.51
C PRO A 161 -12.53 10.88 2.93
N ARG A 162 -12.18 10.98 4.20
CA ARG A 162 -11.43 12.13 4.75
C ARG A 162 -9.96 11.77 4.83
N LEU A 163 -9.12 12.62 4.25
CA LEU A 163 -7.67 12.52 4.31
C LEU A 163 -7.10 13.66 5.15
N GLY A 164 -5.99 13.40 5.83
CA GLY A 164 -5.25 14.42 6.57
C GLY A 164 -3.98 13.88 7.20
N THR A 165 -3.05 14.76 7.52
CA THR A 165 -1.80 14.40 8.20
C THR A 165 -1.98 14.26 9.71
N GLU A 166 -3.00 14.89 10.26
CA GLU A 166 -3.33 14.85 11.69
C GLU A 166 -4.09 13.58 12.09
N LEU A 167 -4.00 13.19 13.35
CA LEU A 167 -4.78 12.09 13.89
C LEU A 167 -6.27 12.45 14.01
N PHE A 168 -7.13 11.51 13.62
CA PHE A 168 -8.56 11.71 13.77
C PHE A 168 -8.99 11.68 15.23
N THR A 169 -9.66 12.73 15.66
CA THR A 169 -10.22 12.85 17.02
C THR A 169 -11.66 12.33 17.11
N THR A 170 -12.35 12.25 15.94
CA THR A 170 -13.73 11.78 15.82
C THR A 170 -13.86 10.71 14.76
N GLY A 171 -14.82 9.78 14.90
CA GLY A 171 -15.14 8.77 13.91
C GLY A 171 -15.74 9.33 12.61
N PRO A 172 -16.07 8.44 11.66
CA PRO A 172 -15.95 6.98 11.77
C PRO A 172 -14.48 6.52 11.71
N TYR A 173 -14.18 5.41 12.41
CA TYR A 173 -12.87 4.75 12.36
C TYR A 173 -12.92 3.50 11.46
N SER A 174 -13.70 3.58 10.40
CA SER A 174 -13.79 2.55 9.36
C SER A 174 -13.88 3.19 7.98
N LEU A 175 -13.39 2.47 6.99
CA LEU A 175 -13.27 2.94 5.62
C LEU A 175 -13.69 1.82 4.67
N ALA A 176 -14.42 2.13 3.61
CA ALA A 176 -14.68 1.19 2.52
C ALA A 176 -13.35 0.81 1.85
N ARG A 177 -13.11 -0.49 1.69
CA ARG A 177 -11.86 -0.98 1.06
C ARG A 177 -11.71 -0.46 -0.37
N ALA A 178 -12.81 -0.35 -1.12
CA ALA A 178 -12.79 0.22 -2.46
C ALA A 178 -12.35 1.69 -2.45
N ALA A 179 -12.87 2.52 -1.52
CA ALA A 179 -12.46 3.90 -1.38
C ALA A 179 -10.97 4.04 -1.02
N TYR A 180 -10.45 3.12 -0.18
CA TYR A 180 -9.02 3.06 0.11
C TYR A 180 -8.17 2.75 -1.12
N ALA A 181 -8.60 1.77 -1.94
CA ALA A 181 -7.91 1.43 -3.19
C ALA A 181 -7.93 2.60 -4.19
N THR A 182 -9.08 3.25 -4.36
CA THR A 182 -9.23 4.46 -5.17
C THR A 182 -8.27 5.56 -4.72
N SER A 183 -8.20 5.85 -3.42
CA SER A 183 -7.28 6.87 -2.89
C SER A 183 -5.81 6.55 -3.09
N LEU A 184 -5.42 5.26 -3.08
CA LEU A 184 -4.04 4.86 -3.39
C LEU A 184 -3.67 5.13 -4.85
N VAL A 185 -4.61 4.88 -5.78
CA VAL A 185 -4.42 5.19 -7.20
C VAL A 185 -4.40 6.71 -7.40
N ASP A 186 -5.31 7.47 -6.77
CA ASP A 186 -5.31 8.94 -6.82
C ASP A 186 -3.96 9.53 -6.38
N LEU A 187 -3.40 9.03 -5.28
CA LEU A 187 -2.11 9.48 -4.77
C LEU A 187 -0.96 9.15 -5.73
N ALA A 188 -1.02 7.98 -6.39
CA ALA A 188 0.00 7.59 -7.36
C ALA A 188 -0.06 8.45 -8.63
N GLU A 189 -1.27 8.79 -9.11
CA GLU A 189 -1.49 9.62 -10.30
C GLU A 189 -1.10 11.09 -10.07
N ASN A 190 -1.57 11.66 -8.96
CA ASN A 190 -1.53 13.11 -8.77
C ASN A 190 -0.23 13.62 -8.16
N GLY A 191 0.64 12.73 -7.66
CA GLY A 191 1.90 13.11 -7.01
C GLY A 191 1.71 14.04 -5.81
N THR A 192 0.56 13.97 -5.13
CA THR A 192 0.29 14.76 -3.92
C THR A 192 0.83 14.09 -2.68
N HIS A 193 0.99 14.85 -1.59
CA HIS A 193 1.47 14.36 -0.31
C HIS A 193 2.85 13.68 -0.37
N VAL A 194 3.75 14.21 -1.20
CA VAL A 194 5.14 13.72 -1.31
C VAL A 194 5.85 13.84 0.03
N ARG A 195 6.52 12.76 0.42
CA ARG A 195 7.23 12.60 1.72
C ARG A 195 6.33 12.87 2.92
N GLN A 196 5.09 12.41 2.83
CA GLN A 196 4.11 12.57 3.90
C GLN A 196 3.45 11.25 4.29
N VAL A 197 3.15 11.13 5.58
CA VAL A 197 2.25 10.13 6.11
C VAL A 197 0.86 10.75 6.19
N VAL A 198 -0.10 10.14 5.50
CA VAL A 198 -1.48 10.60 5.42
C VAL A 198 -2.41 9.59 6.09
N ASN A 199 -3.30 10.05 6.92
CA ASN A 199 -4.34 9.24 7.54
C ASN A 199 -5.62 9.33 6.71
N ILE A 200 -6.34 8.20 6.56
CA ILE A 200 -7.61 8.15 5.82
C ILE A 200 -8.68 7.37 6.59
N THR A 201 -9.90 7.92 6.59
CA THR A 201 -11.10 7.30 7.18
C THR A 201 -12.32 7.58 6.31
N GLY A 202 -13.42 6.81 6.48
CA GLY A 202 -14.67 6.97 5.73
C GLY A 202 -15.70 7.83 6.43
#